data_6757c93c0d3e23bb59c22ddc642fc5b2
#
_entry.id   6757c93c0d3e23bb59c22ddc642fc5b2
#
_cell.length_a   1.000
_cell.length_b   1.000
_cell.length_c   1.000
_cell.angle_alpha   90.00
_cell.angle_beta   90.00
_cell.angle_gamma   90.00
#
_symmetry.space_group_name_H-M   'P 1'
#
loop_
_entity.id
_entity.type
_entity.pdbx_description
1 polymer ?
#
loop_
_entity_poly.entity_id
_entity_poly.type
_entity_poly.pdbx_seq_one_letter_code
_entity_poly.pdbx_strand_id
1 'polypeptide(L)'
;MLAAIFLAACSYNYSNIDECKSLGTLDLICGLQNPEDFAKIPEEESLIISQFPGLPELNNGITLSGKLSKLSLLSNKVTDYEISYLENNDLGIGEEDCLPSKGPIYPHGIDIYEEFSADGNALSPFIKESSLLAVVNHLEISRIEFFLVFPEYVEFSDISKPTLFWIGCVKAPEKNTYFNDVVIANEKGDFFVTHQYDKDLGFNKLLIKNLTQQETGHVYQWSRDAGYKILNNSGGSWPNGIEMIGDRLFVSYRMNGSIGIFENGERQNLKLRNYLHGGPDNLLVVDGFLWAIGQNTDLGAIECIDPELIQCPTPFFAMKFDSDMEILEEYNLANVAYGAASVAYPYADLIYFGSYKSDRIAILNVGND
;
A
#
# COMPACT_ATOMS: atom_id res chain seq x y z
N MET A 1 17.75 35.31 20.61
CA MET A 1 17.64 35.84 19.24
C MET A 1 17.17 34.67 18.38
N LEU A 2 15.84 34.46 18.34
CA LEU A 2 15.20 33.45 17.51
C LEU A 2 15.20 33.95 16.07
N ALA A 3 16.00 33.33 15.20
CA ALA A 3 15.90 33.53 13.77
C ALA A 3 14.60 32.87 13.30
N ALA A 4 13.60 33.68 13.01
CA ALA A 4 12.44 33.23 12.26
C ALA A 4 12.94 32.91 10.83
N ILE A 5 13.10 31.65 10.55
CA ILE A 5 13.28 31.18 9.18
C ILE A 5 11.92 31.36 8.52
N PHE A 6 11.74 32.47 7.78
CA PHE A 6 10.67 32.58 6.81
C PHE A 6 10.99 31.59 5.68
N LEU A 7 10.41 30.41 5.77
CA LEU A 7 10.20 29.56 4.61
C LEU A 7 9.25 30.34 3.69
N ALA A 8 9.79 30.97 2.66
CA ALA A 8 9.02 31.34 1.50
C ALA A 8 8.63 30.03 0.82
N ALA A 9 7.62 29.36 1.34
CA ALA A 9 6.93 28.32 0.61
C ALA A 9 6.34 29.01 -0.61
N CYS A 10 6.80 28.68 -1.79
CA CYS A 10 5.98 28.82 -2.98
C CYS A 10 4.76 27.92 -2.71
N SER A 11 3.68 28.49 -2.21
CA SER A 11 2.43 27.78 -2.04
C SER A 11 1.95 27.41 -3.43
N TYR A 12 2.10 26.16 -3.80
CA TYR A 12 1.35 25.58 -4.90
C TYR A 12 -0.09 25.49 -4.41
N ASN A 13 -0.96 26.40 -4.83
CA ASN A 13 -2.38 26.26 -4.59
C ASN A 13 -2.91 25.13 -5.47
N TYR A 14 -2.88 23.90 -4.95
CA TYR A 14 -3.58 22.80 -5.58
C TYR A 14 -5.08 23.05 -5.43
N SER A 15 -5.79 23.07 -6.56
CA SER A 15 -7.24 23.12 -6.59
C SER A 15 -7.79 21.76 -6.99
N ASN A 16 -8.96 21.40 -6.47
CA ASN A 16 -9.65 20.21 -6.93
C ASN A 16 -9.85 20.24 -8.45
N ILE A 17 -9.59 19.11 -9.08
CA ILE A 17 -9.88 18.89 -10.49
C ILE A 17 -11.25 18.21 -10.55
N ASP A 18 -12.32 19.02 -10.59
CA ASP A 18 -13.70 18.57 -10.44
C ASP A 18 -14.14 17.60 -11.54
N GLU A 19 -13.54 17.68 -12.73
CA GLU A 19 -13.90 16.81 -13.83
C GLU A 19 -12.90 15.66 -13.97
N CYS A 20 -13.39 14.43 -13.94
CA CYS A 20 -12.59 13.26 -14.25
C CYS A 20 -12.47 13.12 -15.77
N LYS A 21 -11.57 13.89 -16.36
CA LYS A 21 -11.25 13.87 -17.79
C LYS A 21 -9.76 13.67 -17.98
N SER A 22 -9.41 12.86 -18.96
CA SER A 22 -8.02 12.74 -19.41
C SER A 22 -7.42 14.10 -19.68
N LEU A 23 -6.27 14.38 -19.09
CA LEU A 23 -5.50 15.59 -19.32
C LEU A 23 -4.06 15.20 -19.64
N GLY A 24 -3.59 15.57 -20.82
CA GLY A 24 -2.28 15.19 -21.30
C GLY A 24 -2.23 13.71 -21.75
N THR A 25 -1.25 12.97 -21.26
CA THR A 25 -0.95 11.58 -21.66
C THR A 25 -1.60 10.52 -20.76
N LEU A 26 -2.41 10.92 -19.79
CA LEU A 26 -3.04 10.00 -18.83
C LEU A 26 -4.51 9.77 -19.15
N ASP A 27 -4.92 8.51 -19.26
CA ASP A 27 -6.30 8.09 -19.16
C ASP A 27 -6.68 7.88 -17.68
N LEU A 28 -7.98 7.97 -17.35
CA LEU A 28 -8.44 7.96 -15.98
C LEU A 28 -9.60 6.97 -15.77
N ILE A 29 -9.55 6.25 -14.66
CA ILE A 29 -10.68 5.47 -14.10
C ILE A 29 -11.18 6.21 -12.88
N CYS A 30 -12.42 6.67 -12.91
CA CYS A 30 -13.00 7.59 -11.94
C CYS A 30 -13.93 6.90 -10.94
N GLY A 31 -14.30 7.64 -9.87
CA GLY A 31 -15.32 7.19 -8.90
C GLY A 31 -14.76 6.28 -7.81
N LEU A 32 -13.48 6.40 -7.53
CA LEU A 32 -12.76 5.69 -6.48
C LEU A 32 -12.59 6.57 -5.24
N GLN A 33 -12.01 6.01 -4.20
CA GLN A 33 -11.63 6.72 -2.97
C GLN A 33 -10.20 6.34 -2.63
N ASN A 34 -9.25 7.23 -2.89
CA ASN A 34 -7.83 7.02 -2.60
C ASN A 34 -7.39 5.58 -2.92
N PRO A 35 -7.33 5.16 -4.20
CA PRO A 35 -6.88 3.83 -4.59
C PRO A 35 -5.39 3.70 -4.29
N GLU A 36 -5.06 3.39 -3.05
CA GLU A 36 -3.74 3.60 -2.46
C GLU A 36 -2.77 2.48 -2.82
N ASP A 37 -3.25 1.24 -2.86
CA ASP A 37 -2.40 0.09 -3.13
C ASP A 37 -3.08 -0.97 -4.00
N PHE A 38 -2.25 -1.78 -4.69
CA PHE A 38 -2.67 -2.79 -5.65
C PHE A 38 -2.03 -4.15 -5.35
N ALA A 39 -2.83 -5.23 -5.47
CA ALA A 39 -2.33 -6.59 -5.48
C ALA A 39 -2.85 -7.33 -6.72
N LYS A 40 -1.95 -8.01 -7.46
CA LYS A 40 -2.32 -8.79 -8.66
C LYS A 40 -3.03 -10.07 -8.25
N ILE A 41 -4.24 -10.29 -8.76
CA ILE A 41 -4.93 -11.59 -8.58
C ILE A 41 -4.23 -12.62 -9.47
N PRO A 42 -3.69 -13.72 -8.91
CA PRO A 42 -3.08 -14.78 -9.70
C PRO A 42 -4.04 -15.34 -10.74
N GLU A 43 -3.50 -15.73 -11.90
CA GLU A 43 -4.24 -16.32 -13.03
C GLU A 43 -5.38 -15.46 -13.61
N GLU A 44 -5.55 -14.23 -13.15
CA GLU A 44 -6.56 -13.28 -13.68
C GLU A 44 -5.92 -11.99 -14.19
N GLU A 45 -6.51 -11.39 -15.21
CA GLU A 45 -6.15 -10.04 -15.65
C GLU A 45 -6.90 -8.99 -14.80
N SER A 46 -6.64 -9.04 -13.49
CA SER A 46 -7.34 -8.20 -12.51
C SER A 46 -6.45 -7.86 -11.33
N LEU A 47 -6.71 -6.70 -10.71
CA LEU A 47 -6.07 -6.24 -9.47
C LEU A 47 -7.09 -6.15 -8.35
N ILE A 48 -6.65 -6.38 -7.12
CA ILE A 48 -7.31 -5.90 -5.91
C ILE A 48 -6.82 -4.48 -5.67
N ILE A 49 -7.73 -3.58 -5.35
CA ILE A 49 -7.46 -2.19 -5.00
C ILE A 49 -7.80 -1.98 -3.53
N SER A 50 -6.83 -1.48 -2.78
CA SER A 50 -7.08 -0.90 -1.45
C SER A 50 -7.56 0.54 -1.63
N GLN A 51 -8.83 0.82 -1.29
CA GLN A 51 -9.37 2.17 -1.30
C GLN A 51 -9.27 2.76 0.11
N PHE A 52 -8.20 3.49 0.32
CA PHE A 52 -7.79 4.03 1.62
C PHE A 52 -8.73 5.15 2.10
N PRO A 53 -9.17 5.15 3.38
CA PRO A 53 -10.08 6.18 3.89
C PRO A 53 -9.41 7.54 4.14
N GLY A 54 -8.08 7.63 4.04
CA GLY A 54 -7.28 8.78 4.43
C GLY A 54 -6.79 8.69 5.88
N LEU A 55 -5.89 9.58 6.25
CA LEU A 55 -5.34 9.63 7.61
C LEU A 55 -6.37 10.26 8.57
N PRO A 56 -6.79 9.57 9.65
CA PRO A 56 -7.78 10.07 10.60
C PRO A 56 -7.40 11.41 11.23
N GLU A 57 -6.09 11.60 11.49
CA GLU A 57 -5.54 12.82 12.08
C GLU A 57 -5.71 14.04 11.18
N LEU A 58 -5.86 13.80 9.88
CA LEU A 58 -5.99 14.83 8.85
C LEU A 58 -7.45 15.07 8.44
N ASN A 59 -8.35 14.16 8.76
CA ASN A 59 -9.77 14.23 8.40
C ASN A 59 -10.63 14.93 9.47
N ASN A 60 -10.06 15.77 10.34
CA ASN A 60 -10.80 16.45 11.43
C ASN A 60 -11.65 15.49 12.29
N GLY A 61 -11.22 14.25 12.47
CA GLY A 61 -11.95 13.22 13.21
C GLY A 61 -13.13 12.60 12.46
N ILE A 62 -13.33 12.92 11.18
CA ILE A 62 -14.31 12.22 10.32
C ILE A 62 -13.66 10.95 9.83
N THR A 63 -14.10 9.83 10.37
CA THR A 63 -13.64 8.50 9.94
C THR A 63 -14.48 8.05 8.77
N LEU A 64 -13.98 8.23 7.55
CA LEU A 64 -14.56 7.60 6.37
C LEU A 64 -14.15 6.12 6.38
N SER A 65 -15.05 5.22 6.04
CA SER A 65 -14.67 3.83 5.76
C SER A 65 -14.03 3.73 4.39
N GLY A 66 -13.05 2.83 4.28
CA GLY A 66 -12.53 2.42 2.99
C GLY A 66 -13.26 1.18 2.45
N LYS A 67 -12.71 0.58 1.42
CA LYS A 67 -13.20 -0.66 0.82
C LYS A 67 -12.11 -1.34 0.01
N LEU A 68 -12.33 -2.61 -0.30
CA LEU A 68 -11.54 -3.37 -1.27
C LEU A 68 -12.35 -3.52 -2.55
N SER A 69 -11.70 -3.37 -3.70
CA SER A 69 -12.37 -3.47 -5.00
C SER A 69 -11.52 -4.27 -5.98
N LYS A 70 -12.17 -4.90 -6.95
CA LYS A 70 -11.54 -5.58 -8.09
C LYS A 70 -11.53 -4.65 -9.29
N LEU A 71 -10.36 -4.47 -9.91
CA LEU A 71 -10.17 -3.80 -11.19
C LEU A 71 -9.86 -4.84 -12.27
N SER A 72 -10.69 -4.95 -13.28
CA SER A 72 -10.37 -5.72 -14.50
C SER A 72 -9.45 -4.90 -15.40
N LEU A 73 -8.25 -5.41 -15.68
CA LEU A 73 -7.27 -4.78 -16.58
C LEU A 73 -7.71 -4.84 -18.05
N LEU A 74 -8.58 -5.78 -18.41
CA LEU A 74 -9.12 -5.93 -19.76
C LEU A 74 -10.21 -4.89 -20.09
N SER A 75 -10.99 -4.47 -19.10
CA SER A 75 -12.15 -3.61 -19.33
C SER A 75 -12.14 -2.31 -18.54
N ASN A 76 -11.15 -2.10 -17.69
CA ASN A 76 -11.06 -0.98 -16.74
C ASN A 76 -12.28 -0.85 -15.81
N LYS A 77 -13.04 -1.94 -15.65
CA LYS A 77 -14.20 -1.97 -14.77
C LYS A 77 -13.77 -2.21 -13.33
N VAL A 78 -14.28 -1.39 -12.41
CA VAL A 78 -14.11 -1.57 -10.97
C VAL A 78 -15.39 -2.14 -10.36
N THR A 79 -15.26 -3.11 -9.46
CA THR A 79 -16.37 -3.72 -8.72
C THR A 79 -15.96 -3.93 -7.27
N ASP A 80 -16.76 -3.44 -6.33
CA ASP A 80 -16.46 -3.57 -4.90
C ASP A 80 -16.63 -5.02 -4.45
N TYR A 81 -15.73 -5.48 -3.58
CA TYR A 81 -15.81 -6.79 -2.94
C TYR A 81 -16.88 -6.79 -1.83
N GLU A 82 -17.58 -7.91 -1.71
CA GLU A 82 -18.29 -8.28 -0.49
C GLU A 82 -17.36 -9.09 0.42
N ILE A 83 -17.47 -8.92 1.74
CA ILE A 83 -16.69 -9.69 2.72
C ILE A 83 -17.60 -10.72 3.36
N SER A 84 -17.22 -11.98 3.21
CA SER A 84 -17.85 -13.12 3.89
C SER A 84 -16.97 -13.59 5.04
N TYR A 85 -17.58 -13.95 6.16
CA TYR A 85 -16.87 -14.39 7.36
C TYR A 85 -17.06 -15.90 7.52
N LEU A 86 -16.00 -16.65 7.47
CA LEU A 86 -16.02 -18.08 7.82
C LEU A 86 -16.15 -18.21 9.35
N GLU A 87 -17.16 -18.95 9.82
CA GLU A 87 -17.50 -19.01 11.24
C GLU A 87 -16.44 -19.73 12.12
N ASN A 88 -15.57 -20.52 11.51
CA ASN A 88 -14.50 -21.23 12.21
C ASN A 88 -13.17 -20.92 11.54
N ASN A 89 -12.26 -20.26 12.27
CA ASN A 89 -10.87 -20.05 11.83
C ASN A 89 -10.03 -21.33 12.05
N ASP A 90 -10.46 -22.44 11.44
CA ASP A 90 -9.74 -23.72 11.54
C ASP A 90 -8.50 -23.79 10.60
N LEU A 91 -8.27 -22.72 9.82
CA LEU A 91 -7.15 -22.67 8.85
C LEU A 91 -5.80 -22.33 9.50
N GLY A 92 -5.82 -21.96 10.76
CA GLY A 92 -4.58 -21.68 11.47
C GLY A 92 -3.86 -20.39 11.07
N ILE A 93 -4.53 -19.47 10.38
CA ILE A 93 -3.97 -18.17 9.98
C ILE A 93 -4.28 -17.11 11.03
N GLY A 94 -3.26 -16.30 11.35
CA GLY A 94 -3.38 -15.22 12.34
C GLY A 94 -3.36 -15.69 13.80
N GLU A 95 -3.83 -14.83 14.70
CA GLU A 95 -3.93 -15.07 16.14
C GLU A 95 -5.28 -15.72 16.50
N GLU A 96 -5.28 -16.70 17.42
CA GLU A 96 -6.49 -17.43 17.81
C GLU A 96 -7.56 -16.53 18.43
N ASP A 97 -7.15 -15.46 19.13
CA ASP A 97 -8.04 -14.50 19.82
C ASP A 97 -8.37 -13.26 18.97
N CYS A 98 -7.90 -13.19 17.73
CA CYS A 98 -8.24 -12.10 16.83
C CYS A 98 -9.55 -12.40 16.10
N LEU A 99 -10.62 -11.75 16.53
CA LEU A 99 -11.97 -11.95 15.98
C LEU A 99 -12.26 -10.97 14.82
N PRO A 100 -13.11 -11.35 13.85
CA PRO A 100 -13.47 -10.49 12.74
C PRO A 100 -14.17 -9.22 13.22
N SER A 101 -13.76 -8.08 12.65
CA SER A 101 -14.53 -6.84 12.79
C SER A 101 -15.64 -6.85 11.76
N LYS A 102 -16.86 -7.29 12.13
CA LYS A 102 -18.04 -7.31 11.23
C LYS A 102 -18.56 -5.90 10.90
N GLY A 103 -17.68 -4.92 10.80
CA GLY A 103 -17.96 -3.50 10.55
C GLY A 103 -17.23 -2.96 9.33
N PRO A 104 -17.16 -1.63 9.22
CA PRO A 104 -16.38 -0.97 8.17
C PRO A 104 -14.90 -1.41 8.19
N ILE A 105 -14.30 -1.49 7.02
CA ILE A 105 -12.87 -1.72 6.83
C ILE A 105 -12.16 -0.38 6.54
N TYR A 106 -10.91 -0.26 6.98
CA TYR A 106 -10.06 0.91 6.80
C TYR A 106 -8.72 0.45 6.18
N PRO A 107 -8.76 -0.05 4.92
CA PRO A 107 -7.59 -0.69 4.32
C PRO A 107 -6.51 0.33 3.96
N HIS A 108 -5.25 -0.14 3.96
CA HIS A 108 -4.07 0.59 3.51
C HIS A 108 -3.24 -0.32 2.59
N GLY A 109 -1.98 -0.64 2.92
CA GLY A 109 -1.16 -1.57 2.17
C GLY A 109 -1.77 -2.98 2.12
N ILE A 110 -1.57 -3.68 0.99
CA ILE A 110 -2.11 -5.02 0.74
C ILE A 110 -1.07 -5.87 0.00
N ASP A 111 -1.05 -7.17 0.29
CA ASP A 111 -0.25 -8.14 -0.45
C ASP A 111 -0.99 -9.45 -0.67
N ILE A 112 -0.67 -10.16 -1.76
CA ILE A 112 -1.27 -11.43 -2.13
C ILE A 112 -0.21 -12.51 -2.34
N TYR A 113 -0.38 -13.63 -1.64
CA TYR A 113 0.46 -14.81 -1.76
C TYR A 113 -0.24 -15.88 -2.59
N GLU A 114 0.37 -16.28 -3.71
CA GLU A 114 -0.26 -17.15 -4.73
C GLU A 114 -0.44 -18.59 -4.27
N GLU A 115 0.58 -19.17 -3.62
CA GLU A 115 0.63 -20.59 -3.29
C GLU A 115 0.15 -20.87 -1.86
N PHE A 116 -1.05 -20.40 -1.50
CA PHE A 116 -1.57 -20.69 -0.18
C PHE A 116 -1.96 -22.15 -0.02
N SER A 117 -1.38 -22.82 0.98
CA SER A 117 -1.65 -24.21 1.30
C SER A 117 -2.04 -24.36 2.78
N ALA A 118 -3.32 -24.58 3.04
CA ALA A 118 -3.79 -24.95 4.37
C ALA A 118 -3.62 -26.45 4.56
N ASP A 119 -2.53 -26.87 5.18
CA ASP A 119 -2.27 -28.27 5.48
C ASP A 119 -3.32 -28.86 6.43
N GLY A 120 -4.00 -29.92 5.97
CA GLY A 120 -4.76 -30.83 6.84
C GLY A 120 -6.22 -30.52 7.10
N ASN A 121 -6.83 -29.56 6.43
CA ASN A 121 -8.21 -29.14 6.70
C ASN A 121 -9.23 -29.77 5.74
N ALA A 122 -10.46 -30.01 6.23
CA ALA A 122 -11.58 -30.56 5.46
C ALA A 122 -12.00 -29.64 4.26
N LEU A 123 -11.61 -28.37 4.29
CA LEU A 123 -11.79 -27.40 3.20
C LEU A 123 -10.68 -27.45 2.14
N SER A 124 -9.66 -28.32 2.33
CA SER A 124 -8.45 -28.41 1.51
C SER A 124 -8.67 -28.44 -0.02
N PRO A 125 -9.69 -29.12 -0.60
CA PRO A 125 -9.86 -29.10 -2.06
C PRO A 125 -10.21 -27.71 -2.63
N PHE A 126 -11.00 -26.92 -1.87
CA PHE A 126 -11.39 -25.57 -2.29
C PHE A 126 -10.27 -24.55 -2.06
N ILE A 127 -9.48 -24.73 -1.00
CA ILE A 127 -8.41 -23.80 -0.62
C ILE A 127 -7.23 -23.85 -1.58
N LYS A 128 -6.97 -25.00 -2.20
CA LYS A 128 -5.88 -25.18 -3.17
C LYS A 128 -5.97 -24.27 -4.41
N GLU A 129 -7.15 -23.75 -4.68
CA GLU A 129 -7.41 -22.83 -5.81
C GLU A 129 -7.52 -21.39 -5.34
N SER A 130 -7.17 -21.07 -4.08
CA SER A 130 -7.24 -19.73 -3.54
C SER A 130 -5.86 -19.16 -3.23
N SER A 131 -5.78 -17.84 -3.30
CA SER A 131 -4.63 -17.06 -2.83
C SER A 131 -4.92 -16.45 -1.47
N LEU A 132 -3.86 -16.16 -0.70
CA LEU A 132 -3.95 -15.49 0.59
C LEU A 132 -3.73 -13.99 0.39
N LEU A 133 -4.72 -13.17 0.74
CA LEU A 133 -4.60 -11.72 0.76
C LEU A 133 -4.39 -11.25 2.19
N ALA A 134 -3.34 -10.47 2.44
CA ALA A 134 -3.13 -9.70 3.66
C ALA A 134 -3.52 -8.24 3.43
N VAL A 135 -4.17 -7.62 4.42
CA VAL A 135 -4.63 -6.23 4.35
C VAL A 135 -4.32 -5.52 5.66
N VAL A 136 -3.56 -4.44 5.60
CA VAL A 136 -3.45 -3.51 6.73
C VAL A 136 -4.81 -2.86 6.97
N ASN A 137 -5.37 -2.97 8.17
CA ASN A 137 -6.66 -2.40 8.54
C ASN A 137 -6.53 -1.48 9.76
N HIS A 138 -6.85 -0.19 9.58
CA HIS A 138 -6.71 0.86 10.59
C HIS A 138 -7.93 0.95 11.51
N LEU A 139 -8.16 -0.06 12.33
CA LEU A 139 -9.09 0.03 13.46
C LEU A 139 -8.45 0.79 14.64
N GLU A 140 -9.13 0.85 15.79
CA GLU A 140 -8.57 1.45 17.00
C GLU A 140 -7.16 0.89 17.31
N ILE A 141 -7.00 -0.43 17.20
CA ILE A 141 -5.70 -1.11 17.13
C ILE A 141 -5.54 -1.56 15.68
N SER A 142 -4.51 -1.09 14.99
CA SER A 142 -4.19 -1.56 13.64
C SER A 142 -4.02 -3.07 13.62
N ARG A 143 -4.38 -3.71 12.54
CA ARG A 143 -4.21 -5.15 12.38
C ARG A 143 -3.94 -5.53 10.93
N ILE A 144 -3.45 -6.74 10.73
CA ILE A 144 -3.41 -7.41 9.44
C ILE A 144 -4.61 -8.34 9.39
N GLU A 145 -5.49 -8.14 8.41
CA GLU A 145 -6.61 -9.01 8.12
C GLU A 145 -6.22 -9.98 7.00
N PHE A 146 -6.63 -11.24 7.09
CA PHE A 146 -6.39 -12.24 6.08
C PHE A 146 -7.67 -12.70 5.41
N PHE A 147 -7.60 -12.79 4.08
CA PHE A 147 -8.72 -13.23 3.25
C PHE A 147 -8.27 -14.30 2.26
N LEU A 148 -9.18 -15.24 1.94
CA LEU A 148 -9.04 -16.06 0.74
C LEU A 148 -9.61 -15.31 -0.46
N VAL A 149 -8.86 -15.33 -1.54
CA VAL A 149 -9.22 -14.82 -2.86
C VAL A 149 -9.34 -16.02 -3.79
N PHE A 150 -10.52 -16.19 -4.38
CA PHE A 150 -10.76 -17.25 -5.36
C PHE A 150 -10.78 -16.66 -6.77
N PRO A 151 -10.17 -17.33 -7.77
CA PRO A 151 -10.26 -16.90 -9.15
C PRO A 151 -11.73 -16.96 -9.65
N GLU A 152 -12.04 -16.14 -10.67
CA GLU A 152 -13.41 -16.04 -11.23
C GLU A 152 -14.01 -17.35 -11.75
N TYR A 153 -13.17 -18.32 -12.14
CA TYR A 153 -13.66 -19.62 -12.62
C TYR A 153 -14.20 -20.53 -11.49
N VAL A 154 -13.94 -20.16 -10.23
CA VAL A 154 -14.52 -20.87 -9.07
C VAL A 154 -15.92 -20.30 -8.81
N GLU A 155 -16.93 -21.00 -9.31
CA GLU A 155 -18.32 -20.61 -9.12
C GLU A 155 -18.86 -21.06 -7.77
N PHE A 156 -19.37 -20.12 -7.00
CA PHE A 156 -20.18 -20.40 -5.81
C PHE A 156 -21.64 -20.15 -6.15
N SER A 157 -22.50 -21.13 -5.94
CA SER A 157 -23.91 -21.15 -6.41
C SER A 157 -24.77 -19.96 -5.97
N ASP A 158 -24.39 -19.27 -4.91
CA ASP A 158 -25.17 -18.18 -4.31
C ASP A 158 -24.43 -16.83 -4.30
N ILE A 159 -23.25 -16.74 -4.95
CA ILE A 159 -22.42 -15.53 -4.95
C ILE A 159 -22.51 -14.86 -6.32
N SER A 160 -23.10 -13.66 -6.35
CA SER A 160 -23.29 -12.86 -7.58
C SER A 160 -22.25 -11.73 -7.74
N LYS A 161 -21.38 -11.51 -6.75
CA LYS A 161 -20.38 -10.46 -6.72
C LYS A 161 -19.01 -11.01 -6.31
N PRO A 162 -17.92 -10.33 -6.66
CA PRO A 162 -16.61 -10.67 -6.11
C PRO A 162 -16.66 -10.70 -4.58
N THR A 163 -16.18 -11.78 -3.98
CA THR A 163 -16.25 -11.99 -2.53
C THR A 163 -14.89 -12.36 -1.97
N LEU A 164 -14.49 -11.69 -0.89
CA LEU A 164 -13.33 -12.05 -0.09
C LEU A 164 -13.81 -12.81 1.15
N PHE A 165 -13.17 -13.96 1.41
CA PHE A 165 -13.51 -14.77 2.58
C PHE A 165 -12.52 -14.50 3.70
N TRP A 166 -12.98 -13.81 4.75
CA TRP A 166 -12.15 -13.55 5.92
C TRP A 166 -11.84 -14.85 6.68
N ILE A 167 -10.54 -15.05 7.00
CA ILE A 167 -10.05 -16.27 7.64
C ILE A 167 -9.23 -16.02 8.91
N GLY A 168 -8.85 -14.80 9.20
CA GLY A 168 -8.08 -14.50 10.41
C GLY A 168 -7.54 -13.10 10.44
N CYS A 169 -6.91 -12.75 11.55
CA CYS A 169 -6.20 -11.49 11.71
C CYS A 169 -5.08 -11.56 12.74
N VAL A 170 -4.20 -10.56 12.73
CA VAL A 170 -3.15 -10.33 13.72
C VAL A 170 -3.21 -8.88 14.16
N LYS A 171 -3.37 -8.63 15.47
CA LYS A 171 -3.40 -7.29 16.04
C LYS A 171 -2.00 -6.72 16.13
N ALA A 172 -1.87 -5.40 15.93
CA ALA A 172 -0.60 -4.72 16.19
C ALA A 172 -0.13 -4.93 17.62
N PRO A 173 1.19 -4.99 17.84
CA PRO A 173 1.75 -5.30 19.18
C PRO A 173 1.42 -4.22 20.21
N GLU A 174 1.21 -2.99 19.76
CA GLU A 174 0.87 -1.85 20.61
C GLU A 174 -0.25 -1.01 20.01
N LYS A 175 -1.08 -0.37 20.85
CA LYS A 175 -2.25 0.43 20.41
C LYS A 175 -1.86 1.63 19.54
N ASN A 176 -0.71 2.22 19.81
CA ASN A 176 -0.19 3.38 19.09
C ASN A 176 0.51 3.04 17.78
N THR A 177 0.67 1.77 17.44
CA THR A 177 1.31 1.35 16.19
C THR A 177 0.47 1.75 14.98
N TYR A 178 1.08 2.49 14.03
CA TYR A 178 0.51 2.79 12.73
C TYR A 178 1.23 1.95 11.66
N PHE A 179 0.57 0.92 11.16
CA PHE A 179 1.08 0.14 10.03
C PHE A 179 0.87 0.91 8.72
N ASN A 180 1.72 0.68 7.73
CA ASN A 180 1.53 1.24 6.40
C ASN A 180 1.31 0.12 5.39
N ASP A 181 2.28 -0.74 5.20
CA ASP A 181 2.26 -1.76 4.17
C ASP A 181 2.73 -3.11 4.70
N VAL A 182 2.34 -4.21 4.03
CA VAL A 182 2.56 -5.58 4.46
C VAL A 182 3.00 -6.45 3.28
N VAL A 183 3.92 -7.39 3.53
CA VAL A 183 4.28 -8.46 2.58
C VAL A 183 4.22 -9.82 3.26
N ILE A 184 3.58 -10.79 2.62
CA ILE A 184 3.45 -12.18 3.11
C ILE A 184 4.75 -12.92 2.79
N ALA A 185 5.36 -13.51 3.81
CA ALA A 185 6.67 -14.15 3.69
C ALA A 185 6.59 -15.63 3.28
N ASN A 186 5.46 -16.31 3.50
CA ASN A 186 5.30 -17.73 3.20
C ASN A 186 3.82 -18.19 3.20
N GLU A 187 3.60 -19.43 2.81
CA GLU A 187 2.31 -20.09 2.73
C GLU A 187 1.55 -20.21 4.07
N LYS A 188 2.22 -19.98 5.20
CA LYS A 188 1.61 -20.01 6.55
C LYS A 188 1.02 -18.68 6.97
N GLY A 189 1.20 -17.63 6.14
CA GLY A 189 0.79 -16.29 6.46
C GLY A 189 1.71 -15.57 7.45
N ASP A 190 2.98 -16.01 7.60
CA ASP A 190 4.00 -15.19 8.25
C ASP A 190 4.24 -13.96 7.37
N PHE A 191 4.53 -12.81 7.97
CA PHE A 191 4.63 -11.56 7.21
C PHE A 191 5.66 -10.59 7.78
N PHE A 192 6.04 -9.61 6.95
CA PHE A 192 6.67 -8.37 7.39
C PHE A 192 5.69 -7.22 7.19
N VAL A 193 5.76 -6.24 8.09
CA VAL A 193 4.90 -5.05 8.05
C VAL A 193 5.67 -3.81 8.47
N THR A 194 5.49 -2.71 7.74
CA THR A 194 6.09 -1.43 8.10
C THR A 194 5.26 -0.76 9.20
N HIS A 195 5.93 -0.44 10.32
CA HIS A 195 5.45 0.50 11.33
C HIS A 195 5.95 1.89 10.97
N GLN A 196 5.08 2.73 10.48
CA GLN A 196 5.46 4.02 9.92
C GLN A 196 5.77 5.07 11.00
N TYR A 197 4.94 5.15 12.02
CA TYR A 197 5.08 6.04 13.19
C TYR A 197 4.12 5.66 14.32
N ASP A 198 4.38 6.20 15.52
CA ASP A 198 3.47 6.07 16.66
C ASP A 198 2.32 7.06 16.53
N LYS A 199 1.06 6.59 16.61
CA LYS A 199 -0.16 7.42 16.50
C LYS A 199 -0.22 8.58 17.50
N ASP A 200 0.40 8.41 18.67
CA ASP A 200 0.41 9.40 19.75
C ASP A 200 1.57 10.42 19.65
N LEU A 201 2.44 10.28 18.64
CA LEU A 201 3.58 11.18 18.46
C LEU A 201 3.16 12.64 18.21
N GLY A 202 2.01 12.84 17.57
CA GLY A 202 1.47 14.14 17.21
C GLY A 202 2.17 14.77 16.00
N PHE A 203 1.39 15.47 15.19
CA PHE A 203 1.82 15.99 13.88
C PHE A 203 3.11 16.84 13.95
N ASN A 204 3.21 17.77 14.91
CA ASN A 204 4.39 18.66 15.01
C ASN A 204 5.69 17.90 15.29
N LYS A 205 5.66 16.89 16.16
CA LYS A 205 6.84 16.07 16.45
C LYS A 205 7.20 15.21 15.27
N LEU A 206 6.20 14.61 14.62
CA LEU A 206 6.38 13.83 13.41
C LEU A 206 7.04 14.66 12.30
N LEU A 207 6.54 15.89 12.07
CA LEU A 207 7.13 16.81 11.10
C LEU A 207 8.60 17.12 11.42
N ILE A 208 8.93 17.43 12.69
CA ILE A 208 10.31 17.70 13.11
C ILE A 208 11.20 16.48 12.87
N LYS A 209 10.76 15.27 13.25
CA LYS A 209 11.51 14.04 13.02
C LYS A 209 11.77 13.83 11.51
N ASN A 210 10.76 14.03 10.68
CA ASN A 210 10.88 13.91 9.23
C ASN A 210 11.88 14.92 8.65
N LEU A 211 11.79 16.20 9.01
CA LEU A 211 12.70 17.25 8.55
C LEU A 211 14.15 17.01 9.00
N THR A 212 14.34 16.37 10.14
CA THR A 212 15.67 16.03 10.69
C THR A 212 16.12 14.60 10.36
N GLN A 213 15.34 13.87 9.54
CA GLN A 213 15.61 12.47 9.15
C GLN A 213 15.79 11.52 10.35
N GLN A 214 15.11 11.79 11.45
CA GLN A 214 15.10 10.90 12.60
C GLN A 214 14.18 9.69 12.33
N GLU A 215 14.50 8.59 12.95
CA GLU A 215 13.65 7.40 12.89
C GLU A 215 12.24 7.70 13.44
N THR A 216 11.23 7.37 12.65
CA THR A 216 9.82 7.45 13.05
C THR A 216 9.23 6.07 13.29
N GLY A 217 9.78 5.04 12.64
CA GLY A 217 9.29 3.68 12.67
C GLY A 217 10.35 2.66 12.24
N HIS A 218 9.90 1.44 12.03
CA HIS A 218 10.72 0.28 11.72
C HIS A 218 9.86 -0.80 11.03
N VAL A 219 10.44 -1.97 10.76
CA VAL A 219 9.72 -3.14 10.24
C VAL A 219 9.51 -4.14 11.38
N TYR A 220 8.29 -4.65 11.51
CA TYR A 220 8.01 -5.85 12.28
C TYR A 220 8.03 -7.07 11.36
N GLN A 221 8.58 -8.16 11.88
CA GLN A 221 8.35 -9.51 11.40
C GLN A 221 7.38 -10.20 12.36
N TRP A 222 6.39 -10.87 11.82
CA TRP A 222 5.47 -11.69 12.60
C TRP A 222 5.47 -13.13 12.10
N SER A 223 5.41 -14.05 13.04
CA SER A 223 5.09 -15.46 12.75
C SER A 223 4.21 -16.02 13.85
N ARG A 224 3.40 -17.00 13.51
CA ARG A 224 2.47 -17.62 14.48
C ARG A 224 3.19 -18.16 15.70
N ASP A 225 4.36 -18.77 15.54
CA ASP A 225 5.11 -19.42 16.62
C ASP A 225 5.86 -18.42 17.50
N ALA A 226 6.28 -17.29 16.97
CA ALA A 226 7.17 -16.35 17.65
C ALA A 226 6.52 -14.98 17.98
N GLY A 227 5.34 -14.70 17.43
CA GLY A 227 4.73 -13.38 17.51
C GLY A 227 5.55 -12.29 16.81
N TYR A 228 5.35 -11.04 17.18
CA TYR A 228 6.09 -9.92 16.63
C TYR A 228 7.54 -9.84 17.10
N LYS A 229 8.43 -9.52 16.17
CA LYS A 229 9.82 -9.13 16.41
C LYS A 229 10.16 -7.92 15.53
N ILE A 230 10.93 -6.97 16.06
CA ILE A 230 11.48 -5.90 15.24
C ILE A 230 12.62 -6.47 14.39
N LEU A 231 12.55 -6.23 13.08
CA LEU A 231 13.63 -6.60 12.16
C LEU A 231 14.87 -5.74 12.48
N ASN A 232 16.01 -6.40 12.66
CA ASN A 232 17.25 -5.72 12.99
C ASN A 232 17.63 -4.67 11.93
N ASN A 233 18.09 -3.51 12.36
CA ASN A 233 18.52 -2.41 11.50
C ASN A 233 17.42 -1.82 10.59
N SER A 234 16.15 -2.10 10.84
CA SER A 234 15.04 -1.63 10.01
C SER A 234 14.54 -0.22 10.37
N GLY A 235 15.09 0.41 11.39
CA GLY A 235 14.73 1.78 11.76
C GLY A 235 14.98 2.79 10.64
N GLY A 236 14.04 3.74 10.47
CA GLY A 236 14.16 4.79 9.47
C GLY A 236 13.09 5.88 9.57
N SER A 237 13.21 6.90 8.74
CA SER A 237 12.25 7.98 8.69
C SER A 237 11.16 7.65 7.68
N TRP A 238 9.96 7.41 8.21
CA TRP A 238 8.76 7.09 7.45
C TRP A 238 8.91 5.79 6.63
N PRO A 239 9.11 4.61 7.28
CA PRO A 239 8.99 3.33 6.58
C PRO A 239 7.60 3.25 5.95
N ASN A 240 7.56 2.90 4.66
CA ASN A 240 6.33 2.93 3.87
C ASN A 240 6.17 1.58 3.15
N GLY A 241 6.23 1.53 1.82
CA GLY A 241 6.08 0.31 1.06
C GLY A 241 7.08 -0.79 1.42
N ILE A 242 6.67 -2.03 1.33
CA ILE A 242 7.49 -3.21 1.63
C ILE A 242 7.20 -4.33 0.64
N GLU A 243 8.26 -4.98 0.12
CA GLU A 243 8.14 -6.06 -0.87
C GLU A 243 9.26 -7.08 -0.74
N MET A 244 9.05 -8.27 -1.30
CA MET A 244 10.04 -9.36 -1.32
C MET A 244 10.30 -9.89 -2.73
N ILE A 245 11.59 -10.15 -3.03
CA ILE A 245 12.01 -10.96 -4.19
C ILE A 245 12.91 -12.08 -3.67
N GLY A 246 12.37 -13.29 -3.63
CA GLY A 246 13.04 -14.42 -2.97
C GLY A 246 13.28 -14.12 -1.48
N ASP A 247 14.52 -14.25 -1.02
CA ASP A 247 14.90 -13.99 0.37
C ASP A 247 15.29 -12.51 0.64
N ARG A 248 15.20 -11.64 -0.36
CA ARG A 248 15.51 -10.20 -0.24
C ARG A 248 14.27 -9.41 0.08
N LEU A 249 14.31 -8.64 1.18
CA LEU A 249 13.24 -7.75 1.58
C LEU A 249 13.61 -6.31 1.21
N PHE A 250 12.68 -5.60 0.59
CA PHE A 250 12.81 -4.21 0.18
C PHE A 250 11.85 -3.34 0.98
N VAL A 251 12.34 -2.22 1.51
CA VAL A 251 11.53 -1.29 2.32
C VAL A 251 11.77 0.13 1.85
N SER A 252 10.75 0.83 1.45
CA SER A 252 10.86 2.25 1.15
C SER A 252 10.92 3.08 2.43
N TYR A 253 11.84 4.04 2.46
CA TYR A 253 11.97 5.03 3.53
C TYR A 253 11.72 6.41 2.92
N ARG A 254 10.46 6.82 2.92
CA ARG A 254 9.99 7.98 2.17
C ARG A 254 10.79 9.24 2.51
N MET A 255 10.91 9.57 3.79
CA MET A 255 11.60 10.79 4.21
C MET A 255 13.13 10.66 4.21
N ASN A 256 13.66 9.46 3.99
CA ASN A 256 15.07 9.28 3.67
C ASN A 256 15.34 9.34 2.15
N GLY A 257 14.32 9.24 1.30
CA GLY A 257 14.43 9.18 -0.16
C GLY A 257 15.21 7.96 -0.64
N SER A 258 15.02 6.81 0.01
CA SER A 258 15.79 5.59 -0.23
C SER A 258 14.98 4.32 -0.07
N ILE A 259 15.46 3.23 -0.68
CA ILE A 259 15.01 1.87 -0.43
C ILE A 259 16.07 1.17 0.42
N GLY A 260 15.66 0.56 1.55
CA GLY A 260 16.46 -0.38 2.32
C GLY A 260 16.34 -1.77 1.73
N ILE A 261 17.45 -2.45 1.54
CA ILE A 261 17.54 -3.80 1.00
C ILE A 261 18.10 -4.68 2.11
N PHE A 262 17.31 -5.65 2.55
CA PHE A 262 17.69 -6.57 3.63
C PHE A 262 17.96 -7.94 3.04
N GLU A 263 19.16 -8.43 3.25
CA GLU A 263 19.61 -9.73 2.77
C GLU A 263 20.61 -10.33 3.77
N ASN A 264 20.49 -11.60 4.13
CA ASN A 264 21.37 -12.32 5.06
C ASN A 264 21.58 -11.59 6.42
N GLY A 265 20.56 -10.85 6.92
CA GLY A 265 20.61 -10.10 8.16
C GLY A 265 21.34 -8.75 8.09
N GLU A 266 21.82 -8.36 6.92
CA GLU A 266 22.43 -7.06 6.65
C GLU A 266 21.46 -6.13 5.92
N ARG A 267 21.65 -4.81 6.09
CA ARG A 267 20.90 -3.79 5.37
C ARG A 267 21.84 -2.98 4.48
N GLN A 268 21.48 -2.85 3.23
CA GLN A 268 22.02 -1.87 2.28
C GLN A 268 20.97 -0.79 2.01
N ASN A 269 21.37 0.39 1.55
CA ASN A 269 20.43 1.46 1.19
C ASN A 269 20.73 1.95 -0.21
N LEU A 270 19.71 1.89 -1.06
CA LEU A 270 19.73 2.51 -2.38
C LEU A 270 19.11 3.91 -2.27
N LYS A 271 19.90 4.94 -2.54
CA LYS A 271 19.45 6.32 -2.56
C LYS A 271 18.78 6.65 -3.88
N LEU A 272 17.48 6.99 -3.85
CA LEU A 272 16.73 7.34 -5.06
C LEU A 272 16.65 8.85 -5.27
N ARG A 273 16.37 9.60 -4.20
CA ARG A 273 16.10 11.04 -4.26
C ARG A 273 16.78 11.77 -3.10
N ASN A 274 16.94 13.08 -3.26
CA ASN A 274 17.22 13.91 -2.11
C ASN A 274 15.94 14.00 -1.28
N TYR A 275 16.01 13.75 0.03
CA TYR A 275 14.85 13.74 0.92
C TYR A 275 14.02 15.04 0.90
N LEU A 276 14.61 16.18 0.52
CA LEU A 276 13.91 17.45 0.35
C LEU A 276 13.03 17.49 -0.91
N HIS A 277 13.22 16.54 -1.83
CA HIS A 277 12.50 16.47 -3.11
C HIS A 277 11.55 15.29 -3.19
N GLY A 278 11.05 14.83 -2.03
CA GLY A 278 10.16 13.67 -1.94
C GLY A 278 10.91 12.34 -1.79
N GLY A 279 10.20 11.25 -1.94
CA GLY A 279 10.78 9.92 -1.76
C GLY A 279 9.82 8.82 -2.20
N PRO A 280 10.30 7.56 -2.17
CA PRO A 280 9.48 6.41 -2.52
C PRO A 280 8.33 6.22 -1.54
N ASP A 281 7.19 5.80 -2.06
CA ASP A 281 5.98 5.41 -1.35
C ASP A 281 5.89 3.88 -1.36
N ASN A 282 4.87 3.27 -2.00
CA ASN A 282 4.78 1.82 -2.08
C ASN A 282 5.80 1.23 -3.06
N LEU A 283 6.09 -0.03 -2.85
CA LEU A 283 6.85 -0.90 -3.71
C LEU A 283 5.91 -1.97 -4.26
N LEU A 284 6.20 -2.50 -5.44
CA LEU A 284 5.46 -3.61 -6.01
C LEU A 284 6.37 -4.48 -6.86
N VAL A 285 6.29 -5.80 -6.71
CA VAL A 285 7.00 -6.75 -7.57
C VAL A 285 6.09 -7.24 -8.68
N VAL A 286 6.51 -7.01 -9.93
CA VAL A 286 5.78 -7.46 -11.12
C VAL A 286 6.76 -8.15 -12.06
N ASP A 287 6.47 -9.40 -12.43
CA ASP A 287 7.31 -10.22 -13.32
C ASP A 287 8.79 -10.30 -12.88
N GLY A 288 9.04 -10.30 -11.56
CA GLY A 288 10.37 -10.38 -10.97
C GLY A 288 11.14 -9.05 -10.96
N PHE A 289 10.53 -7.95 -11.38
CA PHE A 289 11.10 -6.59 -11.32
C PHE A 289 10.47 -5.82 -10.17
N LEU A 290 11.30 -5.06 -9.45
CA LEU A 290 10.81 -4.15 -8.42
C LEU A 290 10.38 -2.82 -9.07
N TRP A 291 9.16 -2.41 -8.81
CA TRP A 291 8.64 -1.09 -9.11
C TRP A 291 8.60 -0.24 -7.84
N ALA A 292 9.11 0.97 -7.91
CA ALA A 292 9.00 1.96 -6.85
C ALA A 292 8.33 3.21 -7.39
N ILE A 293 7.34 3.69 -6.68
CA ILE A 293 6.68 4.95 -6.98
C ILE A 293 6.91 5.93 -5.85
N GLY A 294 6.77 7.21 -6.11
CA GLY A 294 6.84 8.22 -5.07
C GLY A 294 6.64 9.62 -5.60
N GLN A 295 6.57 10.58 -4.68
CA GLN A 295 6.33 11.97 -5.05
C GLN A 295 7.65 12.71 -5.28
N ASN A 296 7.62 13.66 -6.24
CA ASN A 296 8.69 14.60 -6.56
C ASN A 296 8.35 15.99 -5.98
N THR A 297 8.16 16.10 -4.66
CA THR A 297 7.75 17.37 -4.05
C THR A 297 8.59 17.74 -2.85
N ASP A 298 9.03 19.00 -2.83
CA ASP A 298 9.61 19.64 -1.66
C ASP A 298 8.50 19.90 -0.64
N LEU A 299 8.45 19.17 0.47
CA LEU A 299 7.50 19.40 1.56
C LEU A 299 6.00 19.45 1.13
N GLY A 300 5.71 19.31 -0.17
CA GLY A 300 4.40 19.51 -0.77
C GLY A 300 3.33 18.51 -0.34
N ALA A 301 3.74 17.43 0.29
CA ALA A 301 2.80 16.53 0.96
C ALA A 301 1.98 17.24 2.07
N ILE A 302 2.47 18.36 2.61
CA ILE A 302 1.74 19.15 3.61
C ILE A 302 0.49 19.80 2.99
N GLU A 303 0.52 20.17 1.72
CA GLU A 303 -0.64 20.74 1.04
C GLU A 303 -1.71 19.69 0.72
N CYS A 304 -1.31 18.41 0.55
CA CYS A 304 -2.24 17.30 0.37
C CYS A 304 -2.98 16.90 1.65
N ILE A 305 -2.62 17.50 2.79
CA ILE A 305 -3.25 17.29 4.10
C ILE A 305 -4.64 17.93 4.17
N ASP A 306 -4.93 18.94 3.34
CA ASP A 306 -6.22 19.61 3.36
C ASP A 306 -7.36 18.59 3.13
N PRO A 307 -8.26 18.37 4.11
CA PRO A 307 -9.35 17.41 3.98
C PRO A 307 -10.36 17.77 2.90
N GLU A 308 -10.43 19.05 2.50
CA GLU A 308 -11.33 19.52 1.44
C GLU A 308 -10.79 19.18 0.04
N LEU A 309 -9.49 18.87 -0.09
CA LEU A 309 -8.93 18.39 -1.34
C LEU A 309 -9.28 16.91 -1.54
N ILE A 310 -10.00 16.60 -2.60
CA ILE A 310 -10.27 15.22 -3.04
C ILE A 310 -9.05 14.67 -3.77
N GLN A 311 -8.29 15.53 -4.43
CA GLN A 311 -7.12 15.18 -5.21
C GLN A 311 -5.95 16.09 -4.87
N CYS A 312 -4.74 15.54 -4.95
CA CYS A 312 -3.52 16.31 -4.77
C CYS A 312 -2.59 16.12 -5.98
N PRO A 313 -2.65 16.99 -7.00
CA PRO A 313 -1.90 16.84 -8.26
C PRO A 313 -0.40 17.15 -8.08
N THR A 314 0.25 16.53 -7.11
CA THR A 314 1.69 16.62 -6.91
C THR A 314 2.46 15.87 -8.00
N PRO A 315 3.59 16.39 -8.49
CA PRO A 315 4.47 15.63 -9.35
C PRO A 315 4.93 14.32 -8.70
N PHE A 316 5.07 13.27 -9.52
CA PHE A 316 5.46 11.96 -9.05
C PHE A 316 6.42 11.24 -10.03
N PHE A 317 7.05 10.20 -9.56
CA PHE A 317 7.90 9.33 -10.36
C PHE A 317 7.49 7.87 -10.20
N ALA A 318 7.80 7.06 -11.21
CA ALA A 318 7.79 5.60 -11.11
C ALA A 318 9.12 5.08 -11.68
N MET A 319 9.71 4.08 -11.04
CA MET A 319 10.98 3.47 -11.42
C MET A 319 10.86 1.96 -11.41
N LYS A 320 11.42 1.32 -12.44
CA LYS A 320 11.57 -0.14 -12.54
C LYS A 320 13.03 -0.50 -12.33
N PHE A 321 13.26 -1.50 -11.49
CA PHE A 321 14.59 -2.01 -11.16
C PHE A 321 14.72 -3.47 -11.55
N ASP A 322 15.92 -3.85 -11.95
CA ASP A 322 16.31 -5.27 -12.09
C ASP A 322 16.73 -5.89 -10.76
N SER A 323 17.19 -7.15 -10.80
CA SER A 323 17.66 -7.89 -9.63
C SER A 323 18.90 -7.27 -8.96
N ASP A 324 19.70 -6.52 -9.70
CA ASP A 324 20.90 -5.84 -9.20
C ASP A 324 20.61 -4.42 -8.71
N MET A 325 19.32 -4.02 -8.74
CA MET A 325 18.82 -2.70 -8.38
C MET A 325 19.32 -1.57 -9.28
N GLU A 326 19.61 -1.90 -10.54
CA GLU A 326 19.85 -0.91 -11.58
C GLU A 326 18.51 -0.44 -12.17
N ILE A 327 18.41 0.87 -12.42
CA ILE A 327 17.19 1.47 -12.99
C ILE A 327 17.09 1.07 -14.46
N LEU A 328 16.05 0.32 -14.81
CA LEU A 328 15.73 -0.04 -16.20
C LEU A 328 14.85 1.01 -16.87
N GLU A 329 13.87 1.54 -16.13
CA GLU A 329 12.90 2.51 -16.63
C GLU A 329 12.63 3.56 -15.56
N GLU A 330 12.43 4.81 -15.99
CA GLU A 330 12.07 5.93 -15.10
C GLU A 330 11.05 6.82 -15.79
N TYR A 331 9.94 7.06 -15.11
CA TYR A 331 8.87 7.96 -15.55
C TYR A 331 8.73 9.10 -14.55
N ASN A 332 8.76 10.34 -15.04
CA ASN A 332 8.56 11.54 -14.22
C ASN A 332 7.35 12.29 -14.76
N LEU A 333 6.30 12.42 -13.95
CA LEU A 333 5.04 13.04 -14.33
C LEU A 333 4.80 14.31 -13.52
N ALA A 334 4.52 15.39 -14.21
CA ALA A 334 4.21 16.69 -13.63
C ALA A 334 3.19 17.43 -14.49
N ASN A 335 2.42 18.33 -13.88
CA ASN A 335 1.39 19.12 -14.56
C ASN A 335 0.31 18.28 -15.25
N VAL A 336 -0.02 17.14 -14.65
CA VAL A 336 -1.10 16.24 -15.09
C VAL A 336 -2.28 16.34 -14.11
N ALA A 337 -3.47 15.92 -14.56
CA ALA A 337 -4.69 15.89 -13.72
C ALA A 337 -4.69 14.74 -12.71
N TYR A 338 -3.53 14.44 -12.13
CA TYR A 338 -3.31 13.34 -11.21
C TYR A 338 -2.06 13.60 -10.38
N GLY A 339 -1.98 13.05 -9.18
CA GLY A 339 -0.81 13.15 -8.31
C GLY A 339 -0.99 12.39 -7.02
N ALA A 340 -0.11 12.65 -6.06
CA ALA A 340 -0.03 11.88 -4.82
C ALA A 340 0.01 10.37 -5.06
N ALA A 341 0.66 9.98 -6.17
CA ALA A 341 0.74 8.61 -6.59
C ALA A 341 1.49 7.76 -5.56
N SER A 342 0.91 6.62 -5.18
CA SER A 342 1.41 5.73 -4.14
C SER A 342 1.82 4.35 -4.65
N VAL A 343 1.19 3.84 -5.71
CA VAL A 343 1.50 2.54 -6.30
C VAL A 343 1.52 2.60 -7.83
N ALA A 344 2.33 1.76 -8.48
CA ALA A 344 2.41 1.61 -9.92
C ALA A 344 2.35 0.14 -10.33
N TYR A 345 1.42 -0.22 -11.21
CA TYR A 345 1.30 -1.56 -11.77
C TYR A 345 1.42 -1.53 -13.30
N PRO A 346 2.49 -2.10 -13.88
CA PRO A 346 2.62 -2.23 -15.33
C PRO A 346 1.75 -3.39 -15.85
N TYR A 347 1.10 -3.18 -16.99
CA TYR A 347 0.33 -4.20 -17.69
C TYR A 347 0.40 -3.95 -19.21
N ALA A 348 1.01 -4.85 -19.94
CA ALA A 348 1.31 -4.68 -21.36
C ALA A 348 2.04 -3.33 -21.62
N ASP A 349 1.51 -2.49 -22.50
CA ASP A 349 2.05 -1.16 -22.79
C ASP A 349 1.44 -0.06 -21.91
N LEU A 350 0.84 -0.41 -20.78
CA LEU A 350 0.18 0.51 -19.86
C LEU A 350 0.83 0.46 -18.47
N ILE A 351 0.81 1.58 -17.76
CA ILE A 351 1.12 1.64 -16.33
C ILE A 351 -0.07 2.25 -15.61
N TYR A 352 -0.63 1.50 -14.65
CA TYR A 352 -1.71 1.94 -13.77
C TYR A 352 -1.10 2.56 -12.51
N PHE A 353 -1.56 3.75 -12.15
CA PHE A 353 -1.11 4.45 -10.95
C PHE A 353 -2.26 4.58 -9.95
N GLY A 354 -2.03 4.11 -8.73
CA GLY A 354 -2.87 4.39 -7.57
C GLY A 354 -2.36 5.61 -6.80
N SER A 355 -3.18 6.12 -5.87
CA SER A 355 -2.90 7.35 -5.12
C SER A 355 -3.49 7.32 -3.72
N TYR A 356 -2.74 7.82 -2.74
CA TYR A 356 -3.24 7.99 -1.37
C TYR A 356 -4.19 9.19 -1.21
N LYS A 357 -4.31 10.05 -2.24
CA LYS A 357 -5.17 11.25 -2.23
C LYS A 357 -5.72 11.54 -3.63
N SER A 358 -6.67 10.71 -4.08
CA SER A 358 -7.35 10.89 -5.37
C SER A 358 -8.66 10.10 -5.41
N ASP A 359 -9.58 10.54 -6.27
CA ASP A 359 -10.83 9.84 -6.58
C ASP A 359 -10.74 8.97 -7.84
N ARG A 360 -9.51 8.75 -8.36
CA ARG A 360 -9.26 8.09 -9.65
C ARG A 360 -7.96 7.31 -9.67
N ILE A 361 -7.87 6.33 -10.58
CA ILE A 361 -6.63 5.69 -11.04
C ILE A 361 -6.23 6.39 -12.33
N ALA A 362 -4.94 6.63 -12.53
CA ALA A 362 -4.39 7.11 -13.80
C ALA A 362 -3.72 5.97 -14.56
N ILE A 363 -3.78 6.03 -15.90
CA ILE A 363 -3.19 5.06 -16.81
C ILE A 363 -2.29 5.80 -17.79
N LEU A 364 -1.01 5.45 -17.81
CA LEU A 364 -0.04 5.94 -18.78
C LEU A 364 0.16 4.90 -19.87
N ASN A 365 0.01 5.31 -21.13
CA ASN A 365 0.39 4.48 -22.27
C ASN A 365 1.89 4.71 -22.54
N VAL A 366 2.68 3.63 -22.49
CA VAL A 366 4.14 3.64 -22.74
C VAL A 366 4.51 2.87 -24.01
N GLY A 367 3.52 2.37 -24.77
CA GLY A 367 3.72 1.77 -26.07
C GLY A 367 4.30 2.81 -27.04
N ASN A 368 5.29 2.40 -27.81
CA ASN A 368 5.87 3.26 -28.82
C ASN A 368 4.81 3.63 -29.88
N ASP A 369 4.53 4.92 -30.06
CA ASP A 369 3.91 5.49 -31.26
C ASP A 369 4.77 5.28 -32.51
#